data_016cec11e322d4c2db750fcfb8dbd9b0
#
_entry.id   016cec11e322d4c2db750fcfb8dbd9b0
#
_cell.length_a   1.000
_cell.length_b   1.000
_cell.length_c   1.000
_cell.angle_alpha   90.00
_cell.angle_beta   90.00
_cell.angle_gamma   90.00
#
_symmetry.space_group_name_H-M   'P 1'
#
loop_
_entity.id
_entity.type
_entity.pdbx_description
1 polymer ?
#
loop_
_entity_poly.entity_id
_entity_poly.type
_entity_poly.pdbx_seq_one_letter_code
_entity_poly.pdbx_strand_id
1 'polypeptide(L)'
;MKDFGVVYKIFYIYFLIYAASFGVCSETCVSRDYGNGGTVCVCTDSRCHTISPVQRLPSHQYVVYTSNKQGERLTKSVKTLSNSPPKECQIPYSDRICENNDCSGIKICGERDLNPWVVYKEGRPYFPSALDTINPNVYIDTHIQFQKIIGFGGAFTDSTGLNIKDMSSLLQNHLMRSYFSEEGLEYNMGRVPMASTDFSIRAYSYMDSEDEDVDCVDSTLKSFQLAQEDFEFKIPYIQEAMRLCPSLQLFASAWVAPKVFKENNSYRGTVGFIKRELYELYAKYFVTFLDKYLQNGIYFWGITTGNEVFVAMLDYGGIPGVLWMPDDLGLWVRDYLGPAIKQSAHKNIKIITVDDQRPLIPRVLKKIMFDQQTFDLIDGIGLHWYLDNDNNTHLLDETHTLYPTKFMLGTEACAGDFENNVRLGNWTRAELYAKDIIQDLNHWVQGWVDWNMVLNTKGGPSLAGPVDSPIIANVTEFYKQPQYYAMGHFSKFIPRESVRIYSSQCDNDSKVDLVAFKRPDGGKVVVILNR
;
A
#
# COMPACT_ATOMS: atom_id res chain seq x y z
N MET A 1 -50.67 -5.79 -60.75
CA MET A 1 -50.75 -7.27 -60.74
C MET A 1 -49.84 -7.75 -59.64
N LYS A 2 -50.46 -8.29 -58.61
CA LYS A 2 -49.99 -9.17 -57.52
C LYS A 2 -48.75 -8.76 -56.71
N ASP A 3 -49.06 -8.21 -55.54
CA ASP A 3 -48.30 -8.14 -54.35
C ASP A 3 -47.80 -9.51 -53.86
N PHE A 4 -46.55 -9.57 -53.39
CA PHE A 4 -46.11 -10.61 -52.49
C PHE A 4 -45.46 -9.91 -51.25
N GLY A 5 -46.26 -9.81 -50.20
CA GLY A 5 -45.79 -9.42 -48.89
C GLY A 5 -45.11 -10.60 -48.18
N VAL A 6 -43.88 -10.40 -47.76
CA VAL A 6 -43.16 -11.35 -46.89
C VAL A 6 -43.29 -10.85 -45.45
N VAL A 7 -44.05 -11.61 -44.67
CA VAL A 7 -44.18 -11.39 -43.21
C VAL A 7 -43.01 -12.04 -42.51
N TYR A 8 -42.10 -11.25 -41.95
CA TYR A 8 -41.09 -11.72 -41.00
C TYR A 8 -41.71 -11.82 -39.60
N LYS A 9 -41.91 -13.03 -39.13
CA LYS A 9 -42.18 -13.31 -37.71
C LYS A 9 -40.85 -13.24 -36.94
N ILE A 10 -40.68 -12.19 -36.14
CA ILE A 10 -39.60 -12.09 -35.18
C ILE A 10 -39.99 -12.90 -33.94
N PHE A 11 -39.32 -14.02 -33.73
CA PHE A 11 -39.41 -14.76 -32.48
C PHE A 11 -38.49 -14.08 -31.45
N TYR A 12 -39.04 -13.40 -30.45
CA TYR A 12 -38.33 -13.00 -29.24
C TYR A 12 -38.19 -14.23 -28.34
N ILE A 13 -36.96 -14.75 -28.27
CA ILE A 13 -36.60 -15.73 -27.26
C ILE A 13 -36.20 -14.93 -26.02
N TYR A 14 -37.08 -14.89 -25.02
CA TYR A 14 -36.71 -14.43 -23.66
C TYR A 14 -35.83 -15.47 -23.02
N PHE A 15 -34.52 -15.23 -22.96
CA PHE A 15 -33.64 -15.90 -22.04
C PHE A 15 -33.88 -15.32 -20.66
N LEU A 16 -34.67 -15.96 -19.83
CA LEU A 16 -34.69 -15.76 -18.39
C LEU A 16 -33.38 -16.29 -17.84
N ILE A 17 -32.39 -15.40 -17.67
CA ILE A 17 -31.21 -15.67 -16.85
C ILE A 17 -31.72 -15.64 -15.41
N TYR A 18 -32.01 -16.80 -14.88
CA TYR A 18 -32.06 -16.99 -13.42
C TYR A 18 -30.63 -16.72 -12.89
N ALA A 19 -30.37 -15.52 -12.43
CA ALA A 19 -29.28 -15.25 -11.54
C ALA A 19 -29.60 -15.95 -10.21
N ALA A 20 -29.23 -17.22 -10.14
CA ALA A 20 -29.15 -17.90 -8.87
C ALA A 20 -28.13 -17.10 -8.04
N SER A 21 -28.60 -16.34 -7.07
CA SER A 21 -27.78 -15.81 -6.01
C SER A 21 -27.26 -17.03 -5.24
N PHE A 22 -26.17 -17.63 -5.73
CA PHE A 22 -25.38 -18.51 -4.90
C PHE A 22 -24.85 -17.63 -3.78
N GLY A 23 -25.44 -17.73 -2.60
CA GLY A 23 -24.84 -17.20 -1.40
C GLY A 23 -23.44 -17.79 -1.32
N VAL A 24 -22.42 -16.96 -1.56
CA VAL A 24 -21.03 -17.38 -1.43
C VAL A 24 -20.84 -17.75 0.03
N CYS A 25 -20.84 -19.06 0.29
CA CYS A 25 -20.52 -19.58 1.61
C CYS A 25 -19.03 -19.29 1.82
N SER A 26 -18.69 -18.39 2.74
CA SER A 26 -17.29 -18.10 3.03
C SER A 26 -16.62 -19.38 3.53
N GLU A 27 -15.55 -19.78 2.88
CA GLU A 27 -14.76 -20.91 3.34
C GLU A 27 -14.01 -20.54 4.62
N THR A 28 -14.11 -21.41 5.61
CA THR A 28 -13.44 -21.19 6.91
C THR A 28 -11.94 -21.48 6.82
N CYS A 29 -11.16 -20.80 7.66
CA CYS A 29 -9.72 -21.02 7.79
C CYS A 29 -9.42 -22.48 8.23
N VAL A 30 -8.59 -23.18 7.45
CA VAL A 30 -7.92 -24.41 7.89
C VAL A 30 -6.65 -24.00 8.61
N SER A 31 -6.72 -23.96 9.91
CA SER A 31 -5.65 -23.46 10.77
C SER A 31 -4.53 -24.49 10.90
N ARG A 32 -3.26 -24.03 10.82
CA ARG A 32 -2.07 -24.83 11.12
C ARG A 32 -1.11 -24.04 11.99
N ASP A 33 -0.68 -24.66 13.10
CA ASP A 33 0.28 -24.08 14.04
C ASP A 33 1.71 -24.59 13.73
N TYR A 34 2.65 -23.66 13.71
CA TYR A 34 4.07 -23.93 13.52
C TYR A 34 4.92 -23.57 14.76
N GLY A 35 4.29 -23.30 15.89
CA GLY A 35 4.96 -23.00 17.15
C GLY A 35 5.50 -21.58 17.28
N ASN A 36 5.06 -20.64 16.42
CA ASN A 36 5.55 -19.25 16.41
C ASN A 36 4.58 -18.25 17.05
N GLY A 37 3.68 -18.72 17.92
CA GLY A 37 2.81 -17.90 18.74
C GLY A 37 1.49 -17.48 18.06
N GLY A 38 1.13 -18.09 16.94
CA GLY A 38 -0.14 -17.99 16.26
C GLY A 38 -0.24 -19.03 15.16
N THR A 39 -1.25 -18.94 14.30
CA THR A 39 -1.53 -19.93 13.25
C THR A 39 -1.61 -19.27 11.87
N VAL A 40 -1.40 -20.07 10.82
CA VAL A 40 -1.68 -19.71 9.43
C VAL A 40 -2.99 -20.31 8.96
N CYS A 41 -3.61 -19.75 7.92
CA CYS A 41 -4.68 -20.43 7.19
C CYS A 41 -4.08 -21.09 5.93
N VAL A 42 -4.25 -22.39 5.82
CA VAL A 42 -3.74 -23.18 4.69
C VAL A 42 -4.73 -23.15 3.55
N CYS A 43 -4.24 -22.85 2.35
CA CYS A 43 -4.96 -22.95 1.08
C CYS A 43 -4.38 -24.07 0.24
N THR A 44 -5.25 -24.88 -0.38
CA THR A 44 -4.94 -25.96 -1.31
C THR A 44 -5.76 -25.82 -2.58
N ASP A 45 -5.58 -26.65 -3.58
CA ASP A 45 -6.39 -26.65 -4.81
C ASP A 45 -7.90 -26.69 -4.54
N SER A 46 -8.33 -27.43 -3.53
CA SER A 46 -9.73 -27.68 -3.24
C SER A 46 -10.36 -26.73 -2.23
N ARG A 47 -9.54 -25.95 -1.52
CA ARG A 47 -10.04 -25.12 -0.40
C ARG A 47 -9.12 -23.96 -0.08
N CYS A 48 -9.71 -22.77 0.09
CA CYS A 48 -9.00 -21.59 0.57
C CYS A 48 -9.93 -20.68 1.37
N HIS A 49 -9.47 -20.19 2.52
CA HIS A 49 -10.23 -19.25 3.35
C HIS A 49 -10.62 -18.00 2.55
N THR A 50 -11.89 -17.65 2.58
CA THR A 50 -12.46 -16.44 1.96
C THR A 50 -13.11 -15.54 3.02
N ILE A 51 -13.17 -14.26 2.74
CA ILE A 51 -13.77 -13.25 3.60
C ILE A 51 -15.05 -12.76 2.93
N SER A 52 -16.17 -12.84 3.64
CA SER A 52 -17.45 -12.36 3.10
C SER A 52 -17.37 -10.90 2.67
N PRO A 53 -17.97 -10.51 1.53
CA PRO A 53 -18.08 -9.13 1.13
C PRO A 53 -18.71 -8.25 2.22
N VAL A 54 -18.27 -6.99 2.28
CA VAL A 54 -18.81 -6.04 3.26
C VAL A 54 -20.23 -5.66 2.86
N GLN A 55 -21.18 -5.91 3.75
CA GLN A 55 -22.60 -5.61 3.52
C GLN A 55 -23.00 -4.35 4.29
N ARG A 56 -23.87 -3.54 3.69
CA ARG A 56 -24.49 -2.42 4.38
C ARG A 56 -25.48 -2.95 5.42
N LEU A 57 -25.34 -2.48 6.65
CA LEU A 57 -26.22 -2.85 7.76
C LEU A 57 -27.29 -1.76 8.01
N PRO A 58 -28.40 -2.11 8.69
CA PRO A 58 -29.32 -1.14 9.26
C PRO A 58 -28.60 -0.14 10.19
N SER A 59 -29.07 1.09 10.28
CA SER A 59 -28.42 2.21 11.01
C SER A 59 -28.18 1.95 12.50
N HIS A 60 -28.93 1.00 13.09
CA HIS A 60 -28.79 0.62 14.50
C HIS A 60 -27.87 -0.58 14.74
N GLN A 61 -27.19 -1.06 13.69
CA GLN A 61 -26.27 -2.19 13.77
C GLN A 61 -24.88 -1.82 13.29
N TYR A 62 -23.90 -2.54 13.80
CA TYR A 62 -22.52 -2.51 13.31
C TYR A 62 -21.94 -3.91 13.26
N VAL A 63 -20.93 -4.09 12.43
CA VAL A 63 -20.21 -5.36 12.32
C VAL A 63 -18.82 -5.19 12.92
N VAL A 64 -18.39 -6.23 13.64
CA VAL A 64 -17.02 -6.36 14.16
C VAL A 64 -16.36 -7.51 13.41
N TYR A 65 -15.19 -7.25 12.86
CA TYR A 65 -14.30 -8.25 12.32
C TYR A 65 -13.11 -8.39 13.26
N THR A 66 -12.86 -9.60 13.71
CA THR A 66 -11.83 -9.89 14.71
C THR A 66 -10.75 -10.78 14.13
N SER A 67 -9.50 -10.42 14.34
CA SER A 67 -8.35 -11.31 14.20
C SER A 67 -7.60 -11.34 15.51
N ASN A 68 -7.15 -12.52 15.94
CA ASN A 68 -6.41 -12.65 17.20
C ASN A 68 -5.38 -13.79 17.17
N LYS A 69 -4.57 -13.84 18.21
CA LYS A 69 -3.52 -14.84 18.40
C LYS A 69 -4.07 -16.27 18.45
N GLN A 70 -5.30 -16.45 18.93
CA GLN A 70 -5.98 -17.75 19.11
C GLN A 70 -6.52 -18.34 17.82
N GLY A 71 -6.46 -17.60 16.69
CA GLY A 71 -6.82 -18.14 15.38
C GLY A 71 -8.07 -17.56 14.75
N GLU A 72 -8.73 -16.57 15.36
CA GLU A 72 -9.72 -15.77 14.62
C GLU A 72 -9.03 -15.01 13.48
N ARG A 73 -9.68 -15.00 12.32
CA ARG A 73 -9.13 -14.44 11.07
C ARG A 73 -10.23 -13.68 10.34
N LEU A 74 -10.36 -12.39 10.63
CA LEU A 74 -11.46 -11.53 10.17
C LEU A 74 -12.83 -12.17 10.46
N THR A 75 -12.95 -12.75 11.62
CA THR A 75 -14.20 -13.41 12.09
C THR A 75 -15.26 -12.35 12.29
N LYS A 76 -16.40 -12.51 11.58
CA LYS A 76 -17.50 -11.53 11.55
C LYS A 76 -18.47 -11.75 12.70
N SER A 77 -18.82 -10.69 13.41
CA SER A 77 -19.95 -10.66 14.35
C SER A 77 -20.77 -9.39 14.17
N VAL A 78 -22.10 -9.49 14.26
CA VAL A 78 -23.02 -8.34 14.16
C VAL A 78 -23.45 -7.94 15.55
N LYS A 79 -23.42 -6.64 15.83
CA LYS A 79 -23.79 -6.03 17.10
C LYS A 79 -24.83 -4.93 16.88
N THR A 80 -25.57 -4.60 17.93
CA THR A 80 -26.55 -3.52 17.92
C THR A 80 -26.00 -2.32 18.69
N LEU A 81 -26.18 -1.13 18.13
CA LEU A 81 -25.83 0.12 18.83
C LEU A 81 -26.72 0.28 20.07
N SER A 82 -26.12 0.65 21.18
CA SER A 82 -26.85 1.00 22.38
C SER A 82 -27.50 2.40 22.20
N ASN A 83 -28.75 2.53 22.63
CA ASN A 83 -29.41 3.84 22.73
C ASN A 83 -29.06 4.56 24.05
N SER A 84 -28.23 3.96 24.90
CA SER A 84 -27.76 4.61 26.13
C SER A 84 -26.78 5.73 25.78
N PRO A 85 -26.83 6.87 26.49
CA PRO A 85 -25.83 7.93 26.28
C PRO A 85 -24.42 7.36 26.52
N PRO A 86 -23.41 7.82 25.75
CA PRO A 86 -22.04 7.38 25.94
C PRO A 86 -21.59 7.73 27.36
N LYS A 87 -20.84 6.80 27.98
CA LYS A 87 -20.11 7.11 29.21
C LYS A 87 -19.07 8.18 28.91
N GLU A 88 -18.89 9.06 29.85
CA GLU A 88 -18.12 10.29 29.70
C GLU A 88 -16.62 10.06 29.54
N CYS A 89 -15.99 10.81 28.65
CA CYS A 89 -14.59 10.68 28.27
C CYS A 89 -13.89 12.05 28.34
N GLN A 90 -12.69 12.10 28.93
CA GLN A 90 -11.85 13.29 28.87
C GLN A 90 -10.88 13.19 27.70
N ILE A 91 -10.95 14.11 26.74
CA ILE A 91 -9.97 14.18 25.66
C ILE A 91 -8.67 14.77 26.22
N PRO A 92 -7.51 14.08 26.08
CA PRO A 92 -6.23 14.60 26.52
C PRO A 92 -5.93 15.97 25.90
N TYR A 93 -5.29 16.85 26.68
CA TYR A 93 -4.93 18.22 26.24
C TYR A 93 -3.92 18.21 25.07
N SER A 94 -3.13 17.15 24.96
CA SER A 94 -2.11 16.96 23.92
C SER A 94 -2.67 16.79 22.50
N ASP A 95 -3.93 16.38 22.38
CA ASP A 95 -4.54 16.09 21.06
C ASP A 95 -5.22 17.30 20.44
N ARG A 96 -4.88 18.52 20.91
CA ARG A 96 -5.41 19.73 20.35
C ARG A 96 -4.68 20.10 19.06
N ILE A 97 -5.44 20.30 18.01
CA ILE A 97 -4.94 20.91 16.78
C ILE A 97 -4.74 22.39 17.06
N CYS A 98 -3.50 22.84 17.10
CA CYS A 98 -3.13 24.24 17.24
C CYS A 98 -2.65 24.78 15.90
N GLU A 99 -3.23 25.85 15.39
CA GLU A 99 -2.66 26.59 14.26
C GLU A 99 -1.63 27.60 14.80
N ASN A 100 -0.40 27.54 14.28
CA ASN A 100 0.69 28.50 14.56
C ASN A 100 1.05 28.70 16.05
N ASN A 101 1.02 27.65 16.87
CA ASN A 101 1.23 27.72 18.32
C ASN A 101 0.19 28.54 19.10
N ASP A 102 -0.89 28.98 18.49
CA ASP A 102 -1.99 29.64 19.16
C ASP A 102 -3.18 28.69 19.29
N CYS A 103 -3.32 28.12 20.47
CA CYS A 103 -4.45 27.24 20.82
C CYS A 103 -5.68 28.01 21.31
N SER A 104 -5.65 29.34 21.34
CA SER A 104 -6.71 30.18 21.87
C SER A 104 -7.83 30.47 20.86
N GLY A 105 -7.60 30.21 19.58
CA GLY A 105 -8.46 30.60 18.45
C GLY A 105 -9.34 29.53 17.82
N ILE A 106 -9.18 28.24 18.17
CA ILE A 106 -10.01 27.19 17.58
C ILE A 106 -11.39 27.18 18.23
N LYS A 107 -12.31 27.92 17.63
CA LYS A 107 -13.74 27.66 17.81
C LYS A 107 -14.08 26.34 17.14
N ILE A 108 -13.89 25.25 17.86
CA ILE A 108 -14.50 23.98 17.50
C ILE A 108 -15.98 24.18 17.74
N CYS A 109 -16.71 24.46 16.68
CA CYS A 109 -18.15 24.34 16.51
C CYS A 109 -18.70 25.53 15.75
N GLY A 110 -19.18 25.30 14.53
CA GLY A 110 -20.29 26.07 14.01
C GLY A 110 -21.50 25.87 14.93
N GLU A 111 -22.15 26.90 15.33
CA GLU A 111 -23.23 26.95 16.34
C GLU A 111 -24.49 26.11 16.00
N ARG A 112 -24.50 25.23 15.01
CA ARG A 112 -25.71 24.57 14.50
C ARG A 112 -25.81 23.07 14.59
N ASP A 113 -24.72 22.36 14.90
CA ASP A 113 -24.73 20.88 14.97
C ASP A 113 -24.00 20.33 16.21
N LEU A 114 -24.37 20.85 17.37
CA LEU A 114 -23.93 20.30 18.64
C LEU A 114 -24.53 18.89 18.77
N ASN A 115 -23.69 17.87 18.86
CA ASN A 115 -24.13 16.55 19.28
C ASN A 115 -24.80 16.70 20.66
N PRO A 116 -26.12 16.41 20.83
CA PRO A 116 -26.85 16.62 22.08
C PRO A 116 -26.28 15.86 23.29
N TRP A 117 -25.32 15.00 23.07
CA TRP A 117 -24.65 14.20 24.08
C TRP A 117 -23.27 14.75 24.52
N VAL A 118 -22.81 15.86 23.94
CA VAL A 118 -21.55 16.49 24.34
C VAL A 118 -21.89 17.73 25.18
N VAL A 119 -21.52 17.72 26.44
CA VAL A 119 -21.63 18.87 27.33
C VAL A 119 -20.40 19.75 27.20
N TYR A 120 -20.60 21.05 26.97
CA TYR A 120 -19.51 22.02 26.86
C TYR A 120 -19.42 22.84 28.14
N LYS A 121 -18.23 22.95 28.73
CA LYS A 121 -17.94 23.86 29.83
C LYS A 121 -16.84 24.81 29.40
N GLU A 122 -17.13 26.13 29.46
CA GLU A 122 -16.21 27.19 29.04
C GLU A 122 -15.75 27.08 27.57
N GLY A 123 -16.68 26.67 26.66
CA GLY A 123 -16.37 26.48 25.23
C GLY A 123 -15.58 25.21 24.88
N ARG A 124 -15.41 24.29 25.83
CA ARG A 124 -14.70 23.01 25.66
C ARG A 124 -15.67 21.85 25.84
N PRO A 125 -15.53 20.76 25.06
CA PRO A 125 -16.27 19.55 25.36
C PRO A 125 -15.91 19.09 26.78
N TYR A 126 -16.90 18.99 27.63
CA TYR A 126 -16.77 18.55 29.00
C TYR A 126 -17.49 17.21 29.17
N PHE A 127 -16.76 16.25 29.64
CA PHE A 127 -17.26 14.92 29.92
C PHE A 127 -17.16 14.71 31.44
N PRO A 128 -18.29 14.75 32.19
CA PRO A 128 -18.25 14.57 33.63
C PRO A 128 -17.66 13.20 34.01
N SER A 129 -16.86 13.14 35.04
CA SER A 129 -16.27 11.90 35.56
C SER A 129 -17.30 11.04 36.27
N ALA A 130 -17.60 9.86 35.75
CA ALA A 130 -18.25 8.81 36.51
C ALA A 130 -17.23 7.71 36.81
N LEU A 131 -16.97 7.52 38.07
CA LEU A 131 -16.31 6.35 38.62
C LEU A 131 -17.08 5.10 38.25
N ASP A 132 -16.61 4.34 37.27
CA ASP A 132 -16.76 2.87 37.27
C ASP A 132 -15.87 2.25 36.20
N THR A 133 -15.09 1.30 36.64
CA THR A 133 -14.15 0.42 36.00
C THR A 133 -14.75 -0.36 34.83
N ILE A 134 -14.75 0.18 33.60
CA ILE A 134 -14.96 -0.62 32.39
C ILE A 134 -14.25 0.07 31.20
N ASN A 135 -13.14 -0.52 30.76
CA ASN A 135 -12.49 -0.48 29.43
C ASN A 135 -12.30 0.88 28.73
N PRO A 136 -11.22 1.02 27.96
CA PRO A 136 -10.92 2.26 27.26
C PRO A 136 -12.10 2.69 26.40
N ASN A 137 -12.70 3.81 26.75
CA ASN A 137 -13.70 4.44 25.93
C ASN A 137 -12.99 5.08 24.73
N VAL A 138 -13.45 4.79 23.54
CA VAL A 138 -12.97 5.39 22.29
C VAL A 138 -13.94 6.51 21.93
N TYR A 139 -13.40 7.69 21.68
CA TYR A 139 -14.15 8.83 21.17
C TYR A 139 -13.89 9.02 19.68
N ILE A 140 -14.95 9.29 18.90
CA ILE A 140 -14.87 9.52 17.45
C ILE A 140 -15.68 10.75 17.11
N ASP A 141 -15.07 11.72 16.39
CA ASP A 141 -15.76 12.89 15.86
C ASP A 141 -15.70 12.87 14.33
N THR A 142 -16.86 12.75 13.71
CA THR A 142 -16.99 12.70 12.24
C THR A 142 -16.92 14.07 11.56
N HIS A 143 -16.95 15.15 12.33
CA HIS A 143 -16.89 16.53 11.80
C HIS A 143 -15.44 16.99 11.61
N ILE A 144 -14.52 16.46 12.42
CA ILE A 144 -13.08 16.73 12.27
C ILE A 144 -12.52 15.74 11.26
N GLN A 145 -12.11 16.24 10.10
CA GLN A 145 -11.65 15.45 8.97
C GLN A 145 -10.20 15.79 8.63
N PHE A 146 -9.46 14.81 8.17
CA PHE A 146 -8.05 14.90 7.82
C PHE A 146 -7.82 14.43 6.37
N GLN A 147 -6.75 13.70 6.11
CA GLN A 147 -6.39 13.23 4.77
C GLN A 147 -7.36 12.18 4.21
N LYS A 148 -7.36 12.08 2.90
CA LYS A 148 -8.03 11.02 2.14
C LYS A 148 -7.10 9.85 1.90
N ILE A 149 -7.64 8.64 1.88
CA ILE A 149 -6.90 7.42 1.58
C ILE A 149 -6.76 7.23 0.08
N ILE A 150 -5.52 6.96 -0.36
CA ILE A 150 -5.15 6.58 -1.72
C ILE A 150 -5.36 5.07 -1.90
N GLY A 151 -4.88 4.25 -0.98
CA GLY A 151 -5.11 2.81 -1.05
C GLY A 151 -4.10 1.96 -0.29
N PHE A 152 -4.27 0.64 -0.43
CA PHE A 152 -3.43 -0.38 0.20
C PHE A 152 -3.07 -1.45 -0.83
N GLY A 153 -1.91 -2.08 -0.68
CA GLY A 153 -1.48 -3.07 -1.65
C GLY A 153 -0.18 -3.79 -1.32
N GLY A 154 0.45 -4.32 -2.36
CA GLY A 154 1.75 -5.01 -2.28
C GLY A 154 2.49 -4.96 -3.62
N ALA A 155 3.70 -5.53 -3.67
CA ALA A 155 4.58 -5.41 -4.81
C ALA A 155 4.58 -6.67 -5.70
N PHE A 156 4.58 -6.43 -7.01
CA PHE A 156 4.74 -7.42 -8.07
C PHE A 156 6.23 -7.62 -8.39
N THR A 157 6.97 -8.26 -7.45
CA THR A 157 8.38 -8.61 -7.66
C THR A 157 8.52 -9.83 -8.55
N ASP A 158 9.72 -10.06 -9.10
CA ASP A 158 10.01 -11.29 -9.84
C ASP A 158 9.79 -12.53 -8.95
N SER A 159 10.20 -12.45 -7.68
CA SER A 159 10.02 -13.53 -6.71
C SER A 159 8.55 -13.82 -6.40
N THR A 160 7.73 -12.77 -6.28
CA THR A 160 6.27 -12.94 -6.14
C THR A 160 5.72 -13.72 -7.34
N GLY A 161 6.00 -13.28 -8.56
CA GLY A 161 5.49 -13.93 -9.76
C GLY A 161 6.00 -15.34 -9.97
N LEU A 162 7.30 -15.59 -9.70
CA LEU A 162 7.87 -16.93 -9.77
C LEU A 162 7.16 -17.89 -8.82
N ASN A 163 6.99 -17.51 -7.55
CA ASN A 163 6.31 -18.35 -6.56
C ASN A 163 4.83 -18.60 -6.92
N ILE A 164 4.15 -17.64 -7.55
CA ILE A 164 2.80 -17.86 -8.07
C ILE A 164 2.85 -18.84 -9.26
N LYS A 165 3.75 -18.65 -10.21
CA LYS A 165 3.88 -19.50 -11.41
C LYS A 165 4.13 -20.96 -11.09
N ASP A 166 4.89 -21.25 -10.04
CA ASP A 166 5.24 -22.61 -9.62
C ASP A 166 4.05 -23.40 -9.03
N MET A 167 2.94 -22.75 -8.73
CA MET A 167 1.73 -23.38 -8.20
C MET A 167 0.80 -23.85 -9.33
N SER A 168 -0.15 -24.74 -8.99
CA SER A 168 -1.23 -25.13 -9.88
C SER A 168 -2.10 -23.90 -10.26
N SER A 169 -2.80 -23.95 -11.39
CA SER A 169 -3.70 -22.88 -11.83
C SER A 169 -4.83 -22.61 -10.82
N LEU A 170 -5.27 -23.61 -10.06
CA LEU A 170 -6.26 -23.46 -9.01
C LEU A 170 -5.70 -22.65 -7.83
N LEU A 171 -4.50 -22.98 -7.37
CA LEU A 171 -3.81 -22.23 -6.31
C LEU A 171 -3.49 -20.79 -6.74
N GLN A 172 -3.03 -20.60 -7.98
CA GLN A 172 -2.82 -19.24 -8.53
C GLN A 172 -4.11 -18.42 -8.47
N ASN A 173 -5.24 -19.00 -8.88
CA ASN A 173 -6.55 -18.34 -8.83
C ASN A 173 -6.94 -18.00 -7.38
N HIS A 174 -6.82 -18.95 -6.45
CA HIS A 174 -7.08 -18.72 -5.03
C HIS A 174 -6.21 -17.60 -4.46
N LEU A 175 -4.94 -17.54 -4.83
CA LEU A 175 -4.00 -16.54 -4.35
C LEU A 175 -4.35 -15.15 -4.88
N MET A 176 -4.55 -15.00 -6.19
CA MET A 176 -4.90 -13.72 -6.80
C MET A 176 -6.23 -13.19 -6.25
N ARG A 177 -7.24 -14.04 -6.10
CA ARG A 177 -8.51 -13.69 -5.47
C ARG A 177 -8.33 -13.28 -4.00
N SER A 178 -7.41 -13.93 -3.27
CA SER A 178 -7.10 -13.60 -1.87
C SER A 178 -6.63 -12.16 -1.70
N TYR A 179 -5.90 -11.61 -2.67
CA TYR A 179 -5.44 -10.23 -2.61
C TYR A 179 -6.43 -9.23 -3.22
N PHE A 180 -6.98 -9.52 -4.40
CA PHE A 180 -7.60 -8.48 -5.24
C PHE A 180 -9.13 -8.56 -5.35
N SER A 181 -9.75 -9.70 -4.98
CA SER A 181 -11.22 -9.83 -5.09
C SER A 181 -11.95 -9.40 -3.82
N GLU A 182 -13.29 -9.25 -3.95
CA GLU A 182 -14.21 -8.99 -2.83
C GLU A 182 -14.23 -10.11 -1.77
N GLU A 183 -13.74 -11.29 -2.10
CA GLU A 183 -13.61 -12.43 -1.16
C GLU A 183 -12.25 -12.43 -0.46
N GLY A 184 -11.37 -11.51 -0.81
CA GLY A 184 -10.03 -11.33 -0.27
C GLY A 184 -9.85 -10.00 0.44
N LEU A 185 -8.64 -9.46 0.34
CA LEU A 185 -8.22 -8.21 0.99
C LEU A 185 -8.63 -6.94 0.25
N GLU A 186 -9.11 -7.06 -0.99
CA GLU A 186 -9.48 -5.92 -1.85
C GLU A 186 -8.32 -4.91 -2.05
N TYR A 187 -7.09 -5.42 -2.24
CA TYR A 187 -5.96 -4.56 -2.58
C TYR A 187 -6.28 -3.74 -3.83
N ASN A 188 -6.02 -2.44 -3.75
CA ASN A 188 -6.32 -1.48 -4.80
C ASN A 188 -5.11 -0.64 -5.21
N MET A 189 -3.93 -0.96 -4.69
CA MET A 189 -2.64 -0.45 -5.13
C MET A 189 -1.67 -1.60 -5.44
N GLY A 190 -0.72 -1.34 -6.34
CA GLY A 190 0.35 -2.27 -6.65
C GLY A 190 1.64 -1.55 -6.98
N ARG A 191 2.75 -2.00 -6.41
CA ARG A 191 4.10 -1.52 -6.72
C ARG A 191 4.75 -2.45 -7.75
N VAL A 192 5.31 -1.88 -8.80
CA VAL A 192 5.94 -2.63 -9.88
C VAL A 192 7.40 -2.21 -10.01
N PRO A 193 8.36 -3.10 -9.72
CA PRO A 193 9.76 -2.81 -9.94
C PRO A 193 10.08 -2.63 -11.42
N MET A 194 10.88 -1.61 -11.74
CA MET A 194 11.48 -1.41 -13.05
C MET A 194 12.77 -2.25 -13.13
N ALA A 195 12.75 -3.33 -13.90
CA ALA A 195 13.79 -4.35 -13.99
C ALA A 195 14.00 -5.14 -12.67
N SER A 196 15.24 -5.57 -12.39
CA SER A 196 15.55 -6.41 -11.22
C SER A 196 15.55 -5.63 -9.90
N THR A 197 15.33 -6.40 -8.83
CA THR A 197 15.48 -5.96 -7.44
C THR A 197 16.33 -6.97 -6.68
N ASP A 198 16.44 -6.79 -5.37
CA ASP A 198 16.93 -7.82 -4.45
C ASP A 198 16.06 -9.10 -4.44
N PHE A 199 14.76 -9.00 -4.82
CA PHE A 199 13.85 -10.14 -5.00
C PHE A 199 13.68 -10.56 -6.47
N SER A 200 14.79 -10.66 -7.15
CA SER A 200 14.94 -11.27 -8.48
C SER A 200 15.87 -12.47 -8.41
N ILE A 201 15.85 -13.33 -9.45
CA ILE A 201 16.75 -14.50 -9.56
C ILE A 201 18.10 -14.14 -10.16
N ARG A 202 18.19 -13.00 -10.83
CA ARG A 202 19.41 -12.40 -11.39
C ARG A 202 19.28 -10.87 -11.37
N ALA A 203 20.40 -10.19 -11.40
CA ALA A 203 20.40 -8.74 -11.64
C ALA A 203 20.34 -8.48 -13.15
N TYR A 204 19.44 -7.56 -13.57
CA TYR A 204 19.26 -7.16 -14.97
C TYR A 204 18.68 -5.76 -15.10
N SER A 205 18.91 -5.14 -16.23
CA SER A 205 18.22 -3.93 -16.70
C SER A 205 17.53 -4.20 -18.05
N TYR A 206 16.90 -3.19 -18.63
CA TYR A 206 16.24 -3.32 -19.93
C TYR A 206 17.16 -2.99 -21.12
N MET A 207 18.44 -2.72 -20.87
CA MET A 207 19.44 -2.41 -21.89
C MET A 207 20.73 -3.21 -21.68
N ASP A 208 20.61 -4.44 -21.20
CA ASP A 208 21.77 -5.32 -21.06
C ASP A 208 22.19 -5.81 -22.45
N SER A 209 23.47 -5.69 -22.75
CA SER A 209 24.10 -6.25 -23.96
C SER A 209 24.65 -7.64 -23.65
N GLU A 210 24.54 -8.56 -24.61
CA GLU A 210 25.23 -9.85 -24.54
C GLU A 210 26.75 -9.71 -24.70
N ASP A 211 27.19 -8.61 -25.35
CA ASP A 211 28.60 -8.26 -25.51
C ASP A 211 29.06 -7.40 -24.30
N GLU A 212 29.81 -8.00 -23.39
CA GLU A 212 30.36 -7.33 -22.20
C GLU A 212 31.33 -6.16 -22.52
N ASP A 213 31.80 -6.08 -23.76
CA ASP A 213 32.80 -5.11 -24.22
C ASP A 213 32.20 -3.83 -24.85
N VAL A 214 30.88 -3.64 -24.84
CA VAL A 214 30.27 -2.45 -25.46
C VAL A 214 30.20 -1.28 -24.49
N ASP A 215 31.26 -0.48 -24.43
CA ASP A 215 31.28 0.83 -23.77
C ASP A 215 30.36 1.89 -24.46
N CYS A 216 29.65 1.52 -25.51
CA CYS A 216 28.80 2.43 -26.27
C CYS A 216 27.38 2.48 -25.70
N VAL A 217 27.02 3.65 -25.17
CA VAL A 217 25.65 3.92 -24.73
C VAL A 217 24.75 4.12 -25.96
N ASP A 218 23.71 3.28 -26.10
CA ASP A 218 22.66 3.51 -27.10
C ASP A 218 21.81 4.72 -26.70
N SER A 219 22.19 5.89 -27.21
CA SER A 219 21.51 7.17 -26.95
C SER A 219 20.09 7.25 -27.50
N THR A 220 19.67 6.24 -28.30
CA THR A 220 18.34 6.18 -28.93
C THR A 220 17.38 5.25 -28.18
N LEU A 221 17.83 4.50 -27.18
CA LEU A 221 17.08 3.47 -26.47
C LEU A 221 16.45 2.39 -27.38
N LYS A 222 16.98 2.17 -28.58
CA LYS A 222 16.48 1.12 -29.49
C LYS A 222 16.72 -0.28 -28.95
N SER A 223 17.78 -0.45 -28.15
CA SER A 223 18.10 -1.68 -27.45
C SER A 223 17.22 -1.96 -26.23
N PHE A 224 16.37 -1.00 -25.83
CA PHE A 224 15.46 -1.18 -24.69
C PHE A 224 14.44 -2.30 -24.96
N GLN A 225 14.48 -3.35 -24.16
CA GLN A 225 13.52 -4.46 -24.20
C GLN A 225 13.11 -4.86 -22.79
N LEU A 226 11.82 -5.12 -22.59
CA LEU A 226 11.37 -5.77 -21.36
C LEU A 226 12.03 -7.13 -21.23
N ALA A 227 12.39 -7.53 -20.03
CA ALA A 227 13.02 -8.79 -19.74
C ALA A 227 12.01 -9.96 -19.77
N GLN A 228 12.51 -11.18 -19.86
CA GLN A 228 11.69 -12.37 -19.76
C GLN A 228 10.90 -12.40 -18.44
N GLU A 229 11.50 -11.90 -17.37
CA GLU A 229 10.88 -11.78 -16.04
C GLU A 229 9.62 -10.92 -16.05
N ASP A 230 9.58 -9.84 -16.83
CA ASP A 230 8.37 -9.01 -16.95
C ASP A 230 7.22 -9.81 -17.56
N PHE A 231 7.48 -10.58 -18.63
CA PHE A 231 6.47 -11.39 -19.33
C PHE A 231 6.05 -12.64 -18.57
N GLU A 232 6.93 -13.21 -17.75
CA GLU A 232 6.65 -14.45 -17.03
C GLU A 232 6.17 -14.24 -15.59
N PHE A 233 6.66 -13.19 -14.90
CA PHE A 233 6.47 -13.02 -13.46
C PHE A 233 5.71 -11.75 -13.06
N LYS A 234 5.63 -10.73 -13.93
CA LYS A 234 4.96 -9.47 -13.59
C LYS A 234 3.67 -9.25 -14.40
N ILE A 235 3.78 -9.10 -15.72
CA ILE A 235 2.67 -8.72 -16.60
C ILE A 235 1.44 -9.62 -16.45
N PRO A 236 1.53 -10.96 -16.45
CA PRO A 236 0.35 -11.82 -16.35
C PRO A 236 -0.42 -11.63 -15.03
N TYR A 237 0.30 -11.47 -13.92
CA TYR A 237 -0.33 -11.31 -12.60
C TYR A 237 -0.86 -9.90 -12.38
N ILE A 238 -0.22 -8.88 -12.96
CA ILE A 238 -0.75 -7.51 -12.98
C ILE A 238 -2.06 -7.47 -13.77
N GLN A 239 -2.12 -8.09 -14.95
CA GLN A 239 -3.33 -8.16 -15.77
C GLN A 239 -4.46 -8.89 -15.04
N GLU A 240 -4.16 -10.00 -14.35
CA GLU A 240 -5.16 -10.71 -13.55
C GLU A 240 -5.62 -9.87 -12.35
N ALA A 241 -4.71 -9.17 -11.67
CA ALA A 241 -5.06 -8.24 -10.60
C ALA A 241 -5.97 -7.10 -11.09
N MET A 242 -5.68 -6.52 -12.26
CA MET A 242 -6.52 -5.50 -12.91
C MET A 242 -7.90 -6.04 -13.29
N ARG A 243 -7.98 -7.31 -13.70
CA ARG A 243 -9.26 -7.98 -14.00
C ARG A 243 -10.10 -8.16 -12.73
N LEU A 244 -9.48 -8.54 -11.61
CA LEU A 244 -10.15 -8.73 -10.31
C LEU A 244 -10.49 -7.41 -9.62
N CYS A 245 -9.64 -6.40 -9.76
CA CYS A 245 -9.81 -5.05 -9.23
C CYS A 245 -9.63 -4.00 -10.35
N PRO A 246 -10.68 -3.66 -11.11
CA PRO A 246 -10.58 -2.68 -12.21
C PRO A 246 -10.16 -1.27 -11.79
N SER A 247 -10.24 -0.96 -10.49
CA SER A 247 -9.79 0.31 -9.92
C SER A 247 -8.34 0.27 -9.40
N LEU A 248 -7.60 -0.80 -9.66
CA LEU A 248 -6.21 -0.96 -9.22
C LEU A 248 -5.35 0.19 -9.75
N GLN A 249 -4.63 0.85 -8.88
CA GLN A 249 -3.62 1.86 -9.22
C GLN A 249 -2.23 1.26 -9.05
N LEU A 250 -1.41 1.40 -10.08
CA LEU A 250 -0.05 0.90 -10.11
C LEU A 250 0.94 2.05 -10.04
N PHE A 251 2.01 1.89 -9.29
CA PHE A 251 3.16 2.77 -9.37
C PHE A 251 4.45 1.96 -9.58
N ALA A 252 5.37 2.51 -10.36
CA ALA A 252 6.63 1.87 -10.67
C ALA A 252 7.79 2.49 -9.88
N SER A 253 8.79 1.67 -9.55
CA SER A 253 9.99 2.12 -8.84
C SER A 253 11.23 1.42 -9.40
N ALA A 254 12.28 2.20 -9.68
CA ALA A 254 13.54 1.68 -10.22
C ALA A 254 14.53 1.38 -9.09
N TRP A 255 15.02 0.12 -9.03
CA TRP A 255 16.19 -0.25 -8.22
C TRP A 255 17.48 -0.04 -8.99
N VAL A 256 17.49 -0.47 -10.24
CA VAL A 256 18.67 -0.49 -11.11
C VAL A 256 18.53 0.49 -12.26
N ALA A 257 19.69 0.89 -12.79
CA ALA A 257 19.84 1.49 -14.11
C ALA A 257 20.76 0.59 -14.96
N PRO A 258 20.77 0.73 -16.29
CA PRO A 258 21.78 0.09 -17.14
C PRO A 258 23.19 0.38 -16.59
N LYS A 259 24.04 -0.65 -16.51
CA LYS A 259 25.40 -0.50 -15.93
C LYS A 259 26.16 0.65 -16.55
N VAL A 260 26.08 0.79 -17.87
CA VAL A 260 26.75 1.84 -18.64
C VAL A 260 26.29 3.26 -18.32
N PHE A 261 25.11 3.42 -17.70
CA PHE A 261 24.62 4.73 -17.23
C PHE A 261 25.25 5.15 -15.91
N LYS A 262 25.84 4.22 -15.18
CA LYS A 262 26.34 4.45 -13.82
C LYS A 262 27.84 4.64 -13.79
N GLU A 263 28.33 5.49 -12.87
CA GLU A 263 29.75 5.77 -12.70
C GLU A 263 30.56 4.51 -12.32
N ASN A 264 29.95 3.60 -11.53
CA ASN A 264 30.57 2.36 -11.08
C ASN A 264 30.43 1.19 -12.08
N ASN A 265 29.78 1.38 -13.21
CA ASN A 265 29.50 0.35 -14.23
C ASN A 265 28.96 -0.97 -13.61
N SER A 266 28.09 -0.88 -12.61
CA SER A 266 27.59 -2.02 -11.84
C SER A 266 26.11 -1.85 -11.49
N TYR A 267 25.41 -2.96 -11.20
CA TYR A 267 24.06 -2.92 -10.63
C TYR A 267 24.04 -2.49 -9.16
N ARG A 268 25.17 -2.59 -8.44
CA ARG A 268 25.24 -2.21 -7.03
C ARG A 268 25.02 -0.72 -6.82
N GLY A 269 24.43 -0.37 -5.66
CA GLY A 269 24.16 1.02 -5.29
C GLY A 269 25.41 1.80 -4.90
N THR A 270 26.40 1.14 -4.28
CA THR A 270 27.62 1.77 -3.78
C THR A 270 28.35 2.54 -4.88
N VAL A 271 28.56 3.85 -4.69
CA VAL A 271 29.13 4.77 -5.70
C VAL A 271 28.41 4.68 -7.06
N GLY A 272 27.15 4.23 -7.06
CA GLY A 272 26.36 3.97 -8.25
C GLY A 272 25.56 5.17 -8.74
N PHE A 273 26.17 6.35 -8.81
CA PHE A 273 25.55 7.56 -9.38
C PHE A 273 25.30 7.40 -10.88
N ILE A 274 24.24 8.01 -11.36
CA ILE A 274 24.03 8.18 -12.80
C ILE A 274 25.04 9.23 -13.32
N LYS A 275 25.70 8.93 -14.44
CA LYS A 275 26.57 9.88 -15.12
C LYS A 275 25.77 11.10 -15.55
N ARG A 276 26.25 12.32 -15.26
CA ARG A 276 25.50 13.58 -15.49
C ARG A 276 25.09 13.76 -16.95
N GLU A 277 25.97 13.40 -17.87
CA GLU A 277 25.72 13.47 -19.32
C GLU A 277 24.60 12.52 -19.78
N LEU A 278 24.18 11.57 -18.94
CA LEU A 278 23.12 10.60 -19.23
C LEU A 278 21.80 10.89 -18.50
N TYR A 279 21.67 12.02 -17.79
CA TYR A 279 20.44 12.38 -17.05
C TYR A 279 19.22 12.46 -17.96
N GLU A 280 19.37 13.06 -19.16
CA GLU A 280 18.29 13.11 -20.14
C GLU A 280 17.91 11.71 -20.63
N LEU A 281 18.90 10.89 -20.93
CA LEU A 281 18.68 9.52 -21.40
C LEU A 281 18.03 8.65 -20.32
N TYR A 282 18.43 8.83 -19.07
CA TYR A 282 17.81 8.11 -17.95
C TYR A 282 16.33 8.51 -17.73
N ALA A 283 16.00 9.78 -17.93
CA ALA A 283 14.60 10.23 -17.93
C ALA A 283 13.78 9.60 -19.07
N LYS A 284 14.36 9.53 -20.28
CA LYS A 284 13.75 8.83 -21.43
C LYS A 284 13.59 7.32 -21.18
N TYR A 285 14.51 6.69 -20.44
CA TYR A 285 14.42 5.28 -20.05
C TYR A 285 13.15 5.01 -19.22
N PHE A 286 12.79 5.90 -18.28
CA PHE A 286 11.53 5.81 -17.53
C PHE A 286 10.31 5.91 -18.46
N VAL A 287 10.30 6.87 -19.38
CA VAL A 287 9.19 7.01 -20.34
C VAL A 287 9.08 5.78 -21.23
N THR A 288 10.20 5.23 -21.68
CA THR A 288 10.22 4.02 -22.52
C THR A 288 9.66 2.81 -21.76
N PHE A 289 10.00 2.66 -20.48
CA PHE A 289 9.39 1.63 -19.62
C PHE A 289 7.87 1.76 -19.57
N LEU A 290 7.37 2.97 -19.32
CA LEU A 290 5.92 3.24 -19.26
C LEU A 290 5.24 2.92 -20.61
N ASP A 291 5.86 3.28 -21.74
CA ASP A 291 5.36 2.97 -23.09
C ASP A 291 5.31 1.46 -23.35
N LYS A 292 6.32 0.71 -22.90
CA LYS A 292 6.37 -0.74 -23.06
C LYS A 292 5.30 -1.47 -22.24
N TYR A 293 5.06 -1.03 -21.00
CA TYR A 293 3.97 -1.58 -20.18
C TYR A 293 2.59 -1.18 -20.73
N LEU A 294 2.45 0.06 -21.24
CA LEU A 294 1.22 0.49 -21.92
C LEU A 294 0.90 -0.38 -23.15
N GLN A 295 1.91 -0.78 -23.94
CA GLN A 295 1.74 -1.74 -25.05
C GLN A 295 1.20 -3.10 -24.60
N ASN A 296 1.38 -3.46 -23.32
CA ASN A 296 0.81 -4.65 -22.69
C ASN A 296 -0.52 -4.38 -21.94
N GLY A 297 -1.14 -3.20 -22.16
CA GLY A 297 -2.41 -2.83 -21.55
C GLY A 297 -2.31 -2.41 -20.07
N ILE A 298 -1.12 -2.11 -19.58
CA ILE A 298 -0.87 -1.74 -18.18
C ILE A 298 -0.57 -0.26 -18.09
N TYR A 299 -1.37 0.46 -17.28
CA TYR A 299 -1.26 1.89 -17.04
C TYR A 299 -0.76 2.16 -15.64
N PHE A 300 0.19 3.07 -15.49
CA PHE A 300 0.69 3.49 -14.20
C PHE A 300 0.00 4.78 -13.72
N TRP A 301 -0.39 4.79 -12.46
CA TRP A 301 -0.85 5.97 -11.74
C TRP A 301 0.31 6.84 -11.28
N GLY A 302 1.45 6.23 -10.91
CA GLY A 302 2.61 6.92 -10.39
C GLY A 302 3.94 6.24 -10.76
N ILE A 303 5.02 6.99 -10.58
CA ILE A 303 6.39 6.49 -10.58
C ILE A 303 7.13 7.07 -9.39
N THR A 304 8.07 6.32 -8.81
CA THR A 304 9.01 6.91 -7.86
C THR A 304 10.28 7.38 -8.56
N THR A 305 11.03 8.27 -7.93
CA THR A 305 12.31 8.75 -8.46
C THR A 305 13.44 7.72 -8.31
N GLY A 306 13.14 6.55 -7.76
CA GLY A 306 14.01 5.41 -7.52
C GLY A 306 13.85 4.86 -6.11
N ASN A 307 14.13 3.56 -5.92
CA ASN A 307 14.05 2.88 -4.65
C ASN A 307 15.28 3.16 -3.78
N GLU A 308 15.06 3.62 -2.54
CA GLU A 308 16.07 3.76 -1.48
C GLU A 308 17.37 4.45 -1.94
N VAL A 309 17.22 5.48 -2.76
CA VAL A 309 18.34 6.12 -3.47
C VAL A 309 19.34 6.82 -2.54
N PHE A 310 19.00 7.04 -1.27
CA PHE A 310 19.88 7.68 -0.29
C PHE A 310 20.59 6.66 0.60
N VAL A 311 19.99 5.48 0.84
CA VAL A 311 20.63 4.39 1.61
C VAL A 311 21.36 3.40 0.73
N ALA A 312 21.24 3.49 -0.60
CA ALA A 312 21.96 2.66 -1.56
C ALA A 312 23.49 2.69 -1.40
N MET A 313 24.01 3.68 -0.68
CA MET A 313 25.44 3.78 -0.30
C MET A 313 25.87 2.72 0.71
N LEU A 314 24.93 2.17 1.48
CA LEU A 314 25.24 1.29 2.62
C LEU A 314 25.45 -0.17 2.20
N ASP A 315 25.55 -0.49 0.94
CA ASP A 315 25.84 -1.81 0.33
C ASP A 315 25.45 -3.04 1.19
N TYR A 316 24.20 -3.09 1.61
CA TYR A 316 23.67 -4.23 2.36
C TYR A 316 23.61 -5.47 1.48
N GLY A 317 24.62 -6.36 1.61
CA GLY A 317 24.61 -7.68 0.96
C GLY A 317 24.63 -7.67 -0.57
N GLY A 318 25.00 -6.55 -1.22
CA GLY A 318 25.03 -6.46 -2.69
C GLY A 318 23.69 -6.16 -3.33
N ILE A 319 22.76 -5.53 -2.60
CA ILE A 319 21.47 -5.08 -3.12
C ILE A 319 21.66 -4.19 -4.35
N PRO A 320 20.94 -4.46 -5.46
CA PRO A 320 20.95 -3.57 -6.61
C PRO A 320 20.41 -2.19 -6.25
N GLY A 321 21.01 -1.12 -6.79
CA GLY A 321 20.55 0.24 -6.47
C GLY A 321 21.17 1.31 -7.35
N VAL A 322 20.56 2.50 -7.34
CA VAL A 322 21.08 3.75 -7.89
C VAL A 322 21.23 4.73 -6.74
N LEU A 323 22.41 5.36 -6.63
CA LEU A 323 22.68 6.37 -5.62
C LEU A 323 22.40 7.76 -6.16
N TRP A 324 21.77 8.61 -5.35
CA TRP A 324 21.56 10.02 -5.65
C TRP A 324 22.00 10.91 -4.49
N MET A 325 22.56 12.08 -4.82
CA MET A 325 22.56 13.19 -3.88
C MET A 325 21.21 13.92 -3.96
N PRO A 326 20.64 14.37 -2.83
CA PRO A 326 19.31 15.02 -2.85
C PRO A 326 19.21 16.22 -3.79
N ASP A 327 20.26 17.04 -3.86
CA ASP A 327 20.32 18.22 -4.74
C ASP A 327 20.34 17.79 -6.23
N ASP A 328 21.11 16.76 -6.58
CA ASP A 328 21.18 16.24 -7.96
C ASP A 328 19.88 15.54 -8.38
N LEU A 329 19.21 14.83 -7.45
CA LEU A 329 17.90 14.25 -7.71
C LEU A 329 16.87 15.34 -8.02
N GLY A 330 16.86 16.43 -7.24
CA GLY A 330 15.99 17.58 -7.51
C GLY A 330 16.24 18.21 -8.88
N LEU A 331 17.51 18.40 -9.25
CA LEU A 331 17.90 18.89 -10.59
C LEU A 331 17.44 17.94 -11.69
N TRP A 332 17.62 16.62 -11.50
CA TRP A 332 17.20 15.62 -12.48
C TRP A 332 15.68 15.61 -12.68
N VAL A 333 14.92 15.70 -11.60
CA VAL A 333 13.44 15.79 -11.67
C VAL A 333 13.01 17.05 -12.40
N ARG A 334 13.63 18.21 -12.08
CA ARG A 334 13.26 19.51 -12.64
C ARG A 334 13.59 19.62 -14.13
N ASP A 335 14.80 19.24 -14.51
CA ASP A 335 15.34 19.56 -15.83
C ASP A 335 15.12 18.42 -16.84
N TYR A 336 14.91 17.18 -16.38
CA TYR A 336 14.85 16.01 -17.25
C TYR A 336 13.60 15.15 -17.05
N LEU A 337 13.38 14.55 -15.87
CA LEU A 337 12.29 13.59 -15.66
C LEU A 337 10.91 14.26 -15.81
N GLY A 338 10.68 15.36 -15.12
CA GLY A 338 9.41 16.09 -15.18
C GLY A 338 9.05 16.54 -16.59
N PRO A 339 9.96 17.23 -17.33
CA PRO A 339 9.75 17.57 -18.74
C PRO A 339 9.50 16.35 -19.64
N ALA A 340 10.26 15.25 -19.50
CA ALA A 340 10.07 14.04 -20.28
C ALA A 340 8.67 13.43 -20.07
N ILE A 341 8.22 13.32 -18.82
CA ILE A 341 6.89 12.84 -18.47
C ILE A 341 5.80 13.77 -19.04
N LYS A 342 5.93 15.09 -18.84
CA LYS A 342 4.93 16.07 -19.33
C LYS A 342 4.77 16.07 -20.84
N GLN A 343 5.83 15.74 -21.59
CA GLN A 343 5.82 15.68 -23.06
C GLN A 343 5.38 14.32 -23.61
N SER A 344 5.25 13.30 -22.75
CA SER A 344 4.89 11.93 -23.11
C SER A 344 3.36 11.69 -23.11
N ALA A 345 2.96 10.48 -23.48
CA ALA A 345 1.59 10.00 -23.30
C ALA A 345 1.19 9.87 -21.81
N HIS A 346 2.18 9.88 -20.90
CA HIS A 346 2.03 9.67 -19.46
C HIS A 346 2.00 10.98 -18.65
N LYS A 347 1.64 12.11 -19.25
CA LYS A 347 1.70 13.46 -18.66
C LYS A 347 0.92 13.66 -17.34
N ASN A 348 0.01 12.75 -17.03
CA ASN A 348 -0.83 12.79 -15.81
C ASN A 348 -0.34 11.85 -14.70
N ILE A 349 0.78 11.12 -14.93
CA ILE A 349 1.35 10.22 -13.93
C ILE A 349 1.89 11.03 -12.75
N LYS A 350 1.75 10.46 -11.54
CA LYS A 350 2.27 11.08 -10.32
C LYS A 350 3.76 10.82 -10.17
N ILE A 351 4.53 11.84 -9.84
CA ILE A 351 5.95 11.72 -9.49
C ILE A 351 6.05 11.69 -7.96
N ILE A 352 6.56 10.59 -7.43
CA ILE A 352 6.75 10.32 -6.01
C ILE A 352 8.25 10.36 -5.73
N THR A 353 8.68 11.17 -4.79
CA THR A 353 10.09 11.27 -4.42
C THR A 353 10.38 10.61 -3.08
N VAL A 354 11.63 10.52 -2.71
CA VAL A 354 12.20 9.82 -1.54
C VAL A 354 12.13 8.32 -1.75
N ASP A 355 10.98 7.67 -1.57
CA ASP A 355 10.81 6.20 -1.65
C ASP A 355 11.89 5.49 -0.82
N ASP A 356 12.03 5.95 0.44
CA ASP A 356 13.14 5.65 1.36
C ASP A 356 12.69 5.88 2.82
N GLN A 357 13.57 5.72 3.78
CA GLN A 357 13.28 5.66 5.21
C GLN A 357 12.73 6.97 5.80
N ARG A 358 11.73 6.86 6.69
CA ARG A 358 11.09 7.99 7.41
C ARG A 358 12.09 8.98 8.05
N PRO A 359 13.19 8.58 8.72
CA PRO A 359 14.13 9.52 9.32
C PRO A 359 14.81 10.48 8.34
N LEU A 360 14.76 10.22 7.05
CA LEU A 360 15.33 11.10 6.03
C LEU A 360 14.49 12.36 5.80
N ILE A 361 13.19 12.29 6.03
CA ILE A 361 12.28 13.42 5.86
C ILE A 361 12.16 14.24 7.16
N PRO A 362 11.83 15.55 7.10
CA PRO A 362 11.72 16.41 5.92
C PRO A 362 13.07 16.92 5.39
N ARG A 363 14.19 16.47 5.98
CA ARG A 363 15.53 17.05 5.71
C ARG A 363 15.95 16.93 4.25
N VAL A 364 15.77 15.75 3.64
CA VAL A 364 16.14 15.55 2.22
C VAL A 364 15.18 16.30 1.29
N LEU A 365 13.91 16.43 1.67
CA LEU A 365 12.90 17.12 0.86
C LEU A 365 13.24 18.59 0.61
N LYS A 366 13.83 19.29 1.61
CA LYS A 366 14.28 20.68 1.46
C LYS A 366 15.34 20.84 0.36
N LYS A 367 16.13 19.80 0.12
CA LYS A 367 17.17 19.78 -0.90
C LYS A 367 16.65 19.32 -2.26
N ILE A 368 15.72 18.37 -2.28
CA ILE A 368 15.08 17.91 -3.52
C ILE A 368 14.17 18.99 -4.08
N MET A 369 13.26 19.53 -3.27
CA MET A 369 12.30 20.58 -3.66
C MET A 369 12.86 21.98 -3.36
N PHE A 370 14.07 22.26 -3.85
CA PHE A 370 14.80 23.49 -3.54
C PHE A 370 14.22 24.74 -4.20
N ASP A 371 13.38 24.58 -5.22
CA ASP A 371 12.69 25.66 -5.91
C ASP A 371 11.22 25.30 -6.25
N GLN A 372 10.44 26.31 -6.64
CA GLN A 372 9.03 26.15 -6.96
C GLN A 372 8.79 25.21 -8.16
N GLN A 373 9.68 25.20 -9.15
CA GLN A 373 9.51 24.36 -10.33
C GLN A 373 9.65 22.89 -9.97
N THR A 374 10.64 22.51 -9.16
CA THR A 374 10.80 21.14 -8.66
C THR A 374 9.65 20.76 -7.75
N PHE A 375 9.23 21.68 -6.87
CA PHE A 375 8.06 21.47 -6.01
C PHE A 375 6.81 21.14 -6.83
N ASP A 376 6.51 21.89 -7.89
CA ASP A 376 5.31 21.72 -8.71
C ASP A 376 5.31 20.39 -9.50
N LEU A 377 6.48 19.83 -9.78
CA LEU A 377 6.63 18.57 -10.51
C LEU A 377 6.40 17.33 -9.65
N ILE A 378 6.69 17.43 -8.35
CA ILE A 378 6.56 16.32 -7.41
C ILE A 378 5.14 16.32 -6.84
N ASP A 379 4.46 15.18 -6.90
CA ASP A 379 3.09 15.01 -6.39
C ASP A 379 3.07 14.44 -4.97
N GLY A 380 4.01 13.56 -4.63
CA GLY A 380 3.99 12.83 -3.37
C GLY A 380 5.35 12.38 -2.86
N ILE A 381 5.34 11.82 -1.67
CA ILE A 381 6.50 11.37 -0.90
C ILE A 381 6.28 9.91 -0.54
N GLY A 382 7.19 9.04 -0.97
CA GLY A 382 7.21 7.61 -0.63
C GLY A 382 8.02 7.35 0.63
N LEU A 383 7.52 6.46 1.48
CA LEU A 383 8.09 6.14 2.77
C LEU A 383 8.26 4.62 2.93
N HIS A 384 9.38 4.21 3.51
CA HIS A 384 9.65 2.85 3.92
C HIS A 384 9.68 2.74 5.44
N TRP A 385 9.26 1.59 5.97
CA TRP A 385 9.02 1.40 7.41
C TRP A 385 10.23 0.94 8.24
N TYR A 386 11.35 0.55 7.59
CA TYR A 386 12.44 -0.21 8.25
C TYR A 386 13.13 0.53 9.40
N LEU A 387 13.07 1.85 9.43
CA LEU A 387 13.59 2.68 10.51
C LEU A 387 12.49 3.40 11.32
N ASP A 388 11.24 2.96 11.18
CA ASP A 388 10.10 3.55 11.85
C ASP A 388 10.05 3.17 13.33
N ASN A 389 9.70 4.14 14.16
CA ASN A 389 9.53 3.95 15.60
C ASN A 389 8.71 5.08 16.21
N ASP A 390 8.27 4.89 17.46
CA ASP A 390 7.41 5.85 18.18
C ASP A 390 8.05 7.26 18.33
N ASN A 391 9.39 7.38 18.24
CA ASN A 391 10.08 8.65 18.44
C ASN A 391 10.21 9.47 17.14
N ASN A 392 9.90 8.93 15.98
CA ASN A 392 10.05 9.63 14.70
C ASN A 392 8.76 9.86 13.92
N THR A 393 7.59 9.55 14.50
CA THR A 393 6.27 9.85 13.92
C THR A 393 6.07 11.34 13.69
N HIS A 394 6.62 12.21 14.57
CA HIS A 394 6.54 13.66 14.44
C HIS A 394 7.13 14.19 13.13
N LEU A 395 8.05 13.45 12.48
CA LEU A 395 8.60 13.83 11.17
C LEU A 395 7.54 13.81 10.06
N LEU A 396 6.52 12.96 10.18
CA LEU A 396 5.39 12.93 9.26
C LEU A 396 4.54 14.21 9.40
N ASP A 397 4.25 14.63 10.64
CA ASP A 397 3.50 15.86 10.92
C ASP A 397 4.28 17.11 10.46
N GLU A 398 5.60 17.15 10.73
CA GLU A 398 6.48 18.22 10.25
C GLU A 398 6.48 18.27 8.72
N THR A 399 6.58 17.11 8.07
CA THR A 399 6.55 17.02 6.60
C THR A 399 5.22 17.50 6.03
N HIS A 400 4.10 17.08 6.60
CA HIS A 400 2.79 17.58 6.18
C HIS A 400 2.65 19.10 6.39
N THR A 401 3.16 19.63 7.49
CA THR A 401 3.14 21.07 7.76
C THR A 401 3.94 21.86 6.72
N LEU A 402 5.09 21.36 6.32
CA LEU A 402 5.95 22.00 5.32
C LEU A 402 5.45 21.83 3.88
N TYR A 403 4.80 20.71 3.59
CA TYR A 403 4.38 20.31 2.24
C TYR A 403 2.92 19.81 2.21
N PRO A 404 1.93 20.64 2.63
CA PRO A 404 0.55 20.19 2.86
C PRO A 404 -0.19 19.73 1.60
N THR A 405 0.31 20.11 0.42
CA THR A 405 -0.26 19.70 -0.87
C THR A 405 0.32 18.41 -1.44
N LYS A 406 1.37 17.86 -0.80
CA LYS A 406 2.00 16.61 -1.22
C LYS A 406 1.43 15.46 -0.41
N PHE A 407 1.00 14.40 -1.08
CA PHE A 407 0.60 13.20 -0.37
C PHE A 407 1.82 12.45 0.18
N MET A 408 1.63 11.72 1.27
CA MET A 408 2.58 10.75 1.79
C MET A 408 2.00 9.34 1.64
N LEU A 409 2.81 8.40 1.19
CA LEU A 409 2.42 7.02 0.95
C LEU A 409 3.48 6.08 1.52
N GLY A 410 3.11 5.14 2.37
CA GLY A 410 3.96 4.00 2.70
C GLY A 410 4.13 3.15 1.44
N THR A 411 5.32 3.19 0.85
CA THR A 411 5.58 2.58 -0.46
C THR A 411 6.23 1.22 -0.37
N GLU A 412 6.83 0.88 0.78
CA GLU A 412 7.40 -0.43 1.02
C GLU A 412 7.48 -0.77 2.52
N ALA A 413 7.16 -2.03 2.83
CA ALA A 413 7.40 -2.64 4.13
C ALA A 413 7.45 -4.16 4.00
N CYS A 414 8.27 -4.83 4.79
CA CYS A 414 8.18 -6.28 5.00
C CYS A 414 8.73 -6.67 6.36
N ALA A 415 8.20 -7.74 6.93
CA ALA A 415 8.72 -8.30 8.16
C ALA A 415 9.85 -9.31 7.88
N GLY A 416 10.66 -9.57 8.91
CA GLY A 416 11.81 -10.45 8.83
C GLY A 416 13.09 -9.70 8.50
N ASP A 417 14.19 -10.29 8.86
CA ASP A 417 15.54 -9.86 8.52
C ASP A 417 16.34 -11.10 8.08
N PHE A 418 17.56 -10.90 7.64
CA PHE A 418 18.40 -11.98 7.11
C PHE A 418 18.66 -13.13 8.11
N GLU A 419 18.49 -12.89 9.41
CA GLU A 419 18.61 -13.90 10.47
C GLU A 419 17.28 -14.51 10.87
N ASN A 420 16.20 -13.70 10.82
CA ASN A 420 14.84 -14.04 11.24
C ASN A 420 13.86 -14.04 10.05
N ASN A 421 14.16 -14.81 9.02
CA ASN A 421 13.37 -14.95 7.80
C ASN A 421 11.92 -15.44 8.03
N VAL A 422 11.41 -16.36 7.26
CA VAL A 422 10.02 -16.86 7.39
C VAL A 422 9.74 -17.47 8.77
N ARG A 423 8.68 -16.98 9.42
CA ARG A 423 8.14 -17.54 10.67
C ARG A 423 6.64 -17.75 10.56
N LEU A 424 6.25 -18.89 10.01
CA LEU A 424 4.85 -19.22 9.75
C LEU A 424 4.00 -19.10 11.02
N GLY A 425 2.96 -18.26 10.97
CA GLY A 425 2.04 -18.04 12.06
C GLY A 425 2.53 -17.06 13.14
N ASN A 426 3.61 -16.32 12.92
CA ASN A 426 4.11 -15.36 13.91
C ASN A 426 3.12 -14.20 14.10
N TRP A 427 2.47 -14.15 15.28
CA TRP A 427 1.48 -13.13 15.58
C TRP A 427 2.10 -11.73 15.80
N THR A 428 3.29 -11.66 16.38
CA THR A 428 3.97 -10.37 16.63
C THR A 428 4.19 -9.57 15.34
N ARG A 429 4.44 -10.24 14.21
CA ARG A 429 4.58 -9.57 12.90
C ARG A 429 3.27 -8.91 12.46
N ALA A 430 2.13 -9.52 12.75
CA ALA A 430 0.82 -8.90 12.50
C ALA A 430 0.58 -7.66 13.37
N GLU A 431 0.99 -7.73 14.64
CA GLU A 431 0.91 -6.58 15.56
C GLU A 431 1.79 -5.42 15.10
N LEU A 432 3.02 -5.72 14.61
CA LEU A 432 3.92 -4.69 14.04
C LEU A 432 3.30 -4.02 12.81
N TYR A 433 2.74 -4.81 11.87
CA TYR A 433 2.04 -4.24 10.70
C TYR A 433 0.88 -3.35 11.12
N ALA A 434 0.00 -3.84 11.98
CA ALA A 434 -1.16 -3.07 12.43
C ALA A 434 -0.75 -1.79 13.16
N LYS A 435 0.29 -1.85 14.01
CA LYS A 435 0.80 -0.69 14.75
C LYS A 435 1.34 0.38 13.80
N ASP A 436 2.21 -0.02 12.88
CA ASP A 436 2.85 0.90 11.94
C ASP A 436 1.80 1.56 11.02
N ILE A 437 0.89 0.77 10.45
CA ILE A 437 -0.18 1.31 9.62
C ILE A 437 -1.06 2.30 10.40
N ILE A 438 -1.42 2.00 11.66
CA ILE A 438 -2.21 2.93 12.49
C ILE A 438 -1.43 4.22 12.76
N GLN A 439 -0.13 4.12 13.08
CA GLN A 439 0.73 5.29 13.28
C GLN A 439 0.78 6.15 12.02
N ASP A 440 1.12 5.57 10.91
CA ASP A 440 1.20 6.26 9.62
C ASP A 440 -0.10 6.98 9.27
N LEU A 441 -1.22 6.26 9.35
CA LEU A 441 -2.53 6.83 9.04
C LEU A 441 -2.94 7.94 10.01
N ASN A 442 -2.53 7.88 11.27
CA ASN A 442 -2.77 8.97 12.23
C ASN A 442 -1.87 10.19 11.98
N HIS A 443 -0.75 10.02 11.26
CA HIS A 443 0.23 11.06 10.95
C HIS A 443 0.28 11.39 9.44
N TRP A 444 -0.89 11.56 8.80
CA TRP A 444 -1.08 12.08 7.43
C TRP A 444 -0.71 11.16 6.27
N VAL A 445 -0.19 9.98 6.50
CA VAL A 445 0.06 9.00 5.43
C VAL A 445 -1.27 8.54 4.84
N GLN A 446 -1.34 8.41 3.52
CA GLN A 446 -2.60 8.24 2.78
C GLN A 446 -2.79 6.81 2.25
N GLY A 447 -1.93 5.90 2.62
CA GLY A 447 -2.00 4.49 2.22
C GLY A 447 -0.71 3.75 2.58
N TRP A 448 -0.72 2.44 2.38
CA TRP A 448 0.39 1.60 2.78
C TRP A 448 0.52 0.39 1.85
N VAL A 449 1.71 0.15 1.33
CA VAL A 449 2.00 -0.89 0.34
C VAL A 449 3.10 -1.80 0.86
N ASP A 450 2.75 -3.07 0.99
CA ASP A 450 3.68 -4.12 1.40
C ASP A 450 4.72 -4.42 0.30
N TRP A 451 5.83 -5.04 0.69
CA TRP A 451 6.82 -5.53 -0.26
C TRP A 451 6.31 -6.80 -0.96
N ASN A 452 7.04 -7.90 -0.92
CA ASN A 452 6.66 -9.11 -1.62
C ASN A 452 5.29 -9.65 -1.18
N MET A 453 4.35 -9.79 -2.10
CA MET A 453 3.06 -10.42 -1.80
C MET A 453 3.20 -11.91 -1.51
N VAL A 454 4.12 -12.60 -2.17
CA VAL A 454 4.32 -14.05 -2.03
C VAL A 454 5.80 -14.40 -2.06
N LEU A 455 6.25 -15.16 -1.09
CA LEU A 455 7.57 -15.76 -1.05
C LEU A 455 7.46 -17.26 -0.78
N ASN A 456 8.53 -18.02 -1.05
CA ASN A 456 8.57 -19.43 -0.71
C ASN A 456 8.87 -19.65 0.78
N THR A 457 8.84 -20.89 1.22
CA THR A 457 9.10 -21.29 2.62
C THR A 457 10.50 -20.96 3.13
N LYS A 458 11.40 -20.53 2.25
CA LYS A 458 12.75 -20.06 2.60
C LYS A 458 12.83 -18.52 2.60
N GLY A 459 11.75 -17.80 2.27
CA GLY A 459 11.73 -16.34 2.21
C GLY A 459 12.35 -15.74 0.96
N GLY A 460 12.27 -16.44 -0.18
CA GLY A 460 12.86 -16.01 -1.44
C GLY A 460 12.10 -16.52 -2.67
N PRO A 461 12.78 -16.57 -3.84
CA PRO A 461 14.21 -16.29 -4.06
C PRO A 461 14.61 -14.83 -3.84
N SER A 462 15.87 -14.60 -3.49
CA SER A 462 16.42 -13.25 -3.28
C SER A 462 17.92 -13.22 -3.56
N LEU A 463 18.40 -12.11 -4.10
CA LEU A 463 19.83 -11.83 -4.32
C LEU A 463 20.53 -11.32 -3.04
N ALA A 464 19.78 -10.72 -2.13
CA ALA A 464 20.32 -10.08 -0.93
C ALA A 464 20.15 -10.91 0.35
N GLY A 465 19.05 -11.63 0.46
CA GLY A 465 18.73 -12.46 1.62
C GLY A 465 17.23 -12.67 1.80
N PRO A 466 16.82 -13.69 2.59
CA PRO A 466 15.42 -14.00 2.78
C PRO A 466 14.72 -13.05 3.73
N VAL A 467 13.42 -12.79 3.49
CA VAL A 467 12.50 -12.09 4.40
C VAL A 467 11.19 -12.87 4.54
N ASP A 468 10.23 -12.32 5.27
CA ASP A 468 8.86 -12.85 5.35
C ASP A 468 7.92 -12.11 4.37
N SER A 469 6.74 -12.68 4.15
CA SER A 469 5.66 -12.03 3.40
C SER A 469 4.28 -12.45 3.92
N PRO A 470 3.20 -11.72 3.62
CA PRO A 470 1.85 -12.06 4.08
C PRO A 470 1.35 -13.43 3.62
N ILE A 471 1.79 -13.88 2.46
CA ILE A 471 1.56 -15.25 1.98
C ILE A 471 2.90 -15.93 1.75
N ILE A 472 3.06 -17.10 2.35
CA ILE A 472 4.18 -18.02 2.07
C ILE A 472 3.62 -19.21 1.31
N ALA A 473 4.30 -19.60 0.22
CA ALA A 473 3.86 -20.66 -0.68
C ALA A 473 4.88 -21.79 -0.82
N ASN A 474 4.35 -22.97 -1.08
CA ASN A 474 5.08 -24.05 -1.72
C ASN A 474 4.30 -24.49 -2.97
N VAL A 475 4.79 -25.49 -3.70
CA VAL A 475 4.19 -25.91 -4.98
C VAL A 475 2.74 -26.42 -4.82
N THR A 476 2.37 -26.97 -3.66
CA THR A 476 1.10 -27.70 -3.44
C THR A 476 0.12 -26.99 -2.50
N GLU A 477 0.56 -26.00 -1.74
CA GLU A 477 -0.27 -25.24 -0.82
C GLU A 477 0.36 -23.86 -0.53
N PHE A 478 -0.45 -22.91 -0.05
CA PHE A 478 0.08 -21.66 0.48
C PHE A 478 -0.55 -21.30 1.83
N TYR A 479 0.12 -20.43 2.56
CA TYR A 479 -0.18 -20.08 3.94
C TYR A 479 -0.47 -18.59 4.06
N LYS A 480 -1.72 -18.22 4.36
CA LYS A 480 -2.07 -16.85 4.75
C LYS A 480 -1.62 -16.63 6.19
N GLN A 481 -0.64 -15.78 6.36
CA GLN A 481 -0.03 -15.49 7.65
C GLN A 481 -0.83 -14.46 8.47
N PRO A 482 -0.56 -14.27 9.77
CA PRO A 482 -1.19 -13.23 10.58
C PRO A 482 -1.10 -11.82 9.97
N GLN A 483 0.04 -11.43 9.38
CA GLN A 483 0.21 -10.13 8.72
C GLN A 483 -0.70 -9.95 7.49
N TYR A 484 -1.05 -11.01 6.76
CA TYR A 484 -2.08 -10.96 5.72
C TYR A 484 -3.41 -10.44 6.28
N TYR A 485 -3.81 -10.95 7.44
CA TYR A 485 -5.06 -10.54 8.09
C TYR A 485 -4.96 -9.16 8.74
N ALA A 486 -3.79 -8.78 9.25
CA ALA A 486 -3.54 -7.41 9.71
C ALA A 486 -3.79 -6.40 8.59
N MET A 487 -3.19 -6.61 7.40
CA MET A 487 -3.46 -5.81 6.21
C MET A 487 -4.93 -5.76 5.85
N GLY A 488 -5.64 -6.88 5.98
CA GLY A 488 -7.07 -6.98 5.67
C GLY A 488 -7.96 -6.10 6.53
N HIS A 489 -7.57 -5.78 7.76
CA HIS A 489 -8.32 -4.84 8.61
C HIS A 489 -8.31 -3.41 8.06
N PHE A 490 -7.34 -3.06 7.22
CA PHE A 490 -7.26 -1.75 6.56
C PHE A 490 -7.78 -1.84 5.13
N SER A 491 -7.17 -2.65 4.28
CA SER A 491 -7.40 -2.66 2.84
C SER A 491 -8.85 -2.96 2.45
N LYS A 492 -9.47 -3.95 3.14
CA LYS A 492 -10.84 -4.38 2.86
C LYS A 492 -11.90 -3.38 3.34
N PHE A 493 -11.65 -2.72 4.45
CA PHE A 493 -12.68 -1.90 5.10
C PHE A 493 -12.53 -0.40 4.86
N ILE A 494 -11.36 0.05 4.42
CA ILE A 494 -11.04 1.46 4.15
C ILE A 494 -10.79 1.65 2.65
N PRO A 495 -11.86 1.71 1.83
CA PRO A 495 -11.70 1.91 0.38
C PRO A 495 -11.06 3.27 0.09
N ARG A 496 -10.51 3.40 -1.14
CA ARG A 496 -10.01 4.68 -1.67
C ARG A 496 -11.02 5.81 -1.45
N GLU A 497 -10.54 7.04 -1.25
CA GLU A 497 -11.33 8.23 -0.93
C GLU A 497 -11.98 8.22 0.45
N SER A 498 -11.75 7.19 1.29
CA SER A 498 -12.10 7.28 2.71
C SER A 498 -11.34 8.43 3.37
N VAL A 499 -12.03 9.20 4.21
CA VAL A 499 -11.46 10.36 4.90
C VAL A 499 -11.18 9.98 6.35
N ARG A 500 -9.95 10.16 6.81
CA ARG A 500 -9.63 10.00 8.23
C ARG A 500 -10.43 11.01 9.05
N ILE A 501 -11.03 10.54 10.13
CA ILE A 501 -11.78 11.36 11.09
C ILE A 501 -11.12 11.29 12.46
N TYR A 502 -11.42 12.29 13.30
CA TYR A 502 -10.85 12.35 14.64
C TYR A 502 -11.26 11.14 15.46
N SER A 503 -10.27 10.53 16.11
CA SER A 503 -10.47 9.43 17.05
C SER A 503 -9.43 9.52 18.16
N SER A 504 -9.84 9.26 19.40
CA SER A 504 -8.94 9.24 20.56
C SER A 504 -9.40 8.22 21.58
N GLN A 505 -8.48 7.83 22.43
CA GLN A 505 -8.78 7.05 23.64
C GLN A 505 -9.09 8.00 24.79
N CYS A 506 -9.95 7.56 25.68
CA CYS A 506 -10.31 8.32 26.87
C CYS A 506 -9.37 8.05 28.06
N ASP A 507 -8.55 7.01 27.94
CA ASP A 507 -7.58 6.61 28.96
C ASP A 507 -6.18 6.48 28.32
N ASN A 508 -5.21 7.25 28.82
CA ASN A 508 -3.84 7.25 28.32
C ASN A 508 -3.04 5.99 28.70
N ASP A 509 -3.51 5.19 29.64
CA ASP A 509 -2.87 3.93 30.05
C ASP A 509 -3.27 2.74 29.20
N SER A 510 -4.15 2.91 28.23
CA SER A 510 -4.60 1.79 27.40
C SER A 510 -3.52 1.35 26.41
N LYS A 511 -3.39 0.01 26.26
CA LYS A 511 -2.54 -0.61 25.22
C LYS A 511 -3.26 -0.69 23.87
N VAL A 512 -4.15 0.24 23.60
CA VAL A 512 -5.01 0.26 22.41
C VAL A 512 -4.55 1.32 21.46
N ASP A 513 -4.20 0.95 20.25
CA ASP A 513 -3.99 1.88 19.13
C ASP A 513 -5.23 1.86 18.24
N LEU A 514 -5.63 3.00 17.70
CA LEU A 514 -6.82 3.08 16.85
C LEU A 514 -6.73 4.17 15.79
N VAL A 515 -7.49 3.99 14.71
CA VAL A 515 -7.71 5.00 13.68
C VAL A 515 -9.13 4.88 13.12
N ALA A 516 -9.75 5.98 12.74
CA ALA A 516 -11.13 6.00 12.27
C ALA A 516 -11.29 6.71 10.92
N PHE A 517 -12.26 6.24 10.13
CA PHE A 517 -12.53 6.76 8.79
C PHE A 517 -14.02 6.90 8.52
N LYS A 518 -14.34 7.91 7.71
CA LYS A 518 -15.61 8.02 7.00
C LYS A 518 -15.40 7.53 5.58
N ARG A 519 -16.16 6.52 5.18
CA ARG A 519 -16.11 5.90 3.83
C ARG A 519 -16.87 6.75 2.80
N PRO A 520 -16.56 6.61 1.50
CA PRO A 520 -17.31 7.29 0.42
C PRO A 520 -18.81 6.92 0.39
N ASP A 521 -19.17 5.69 0.81
CA ASP A 521 -20.57 5.22 0.89
C ASP A 521 -21.32 5.75 2.13
N GLY A 522 -20.68 6.62 2.93
CA GLY A 522 -21.19 7.17 4.18
C GLY A 522 -21.02 6.26 5.41
N GLY A 523 -20.53 5.04 5.23
CA GLY A 523 -20.15 4.15 6.33
C GLY A 523 -19.01 4.73 7.16
N LYS A 524 -18.84 4.20 8.37
CA LYS A 524 -17.73 4.54 9.27
C LYS A 524 -16.98 3.27 9.64
N VAL A 525 -15.66 3.37 9.68
CA VAL A 525 -14.77 2.27 10.04
C VAL A 525 -13.87 2.73 11.18
N VAL A 526 -13.70 1.87 12.15
CA VAL A 526 -12.72 2.04 13.23
C VAL A 526 -11.86 0.78 13.25
N VAL A 527 -10.57 0.95 13.10
CA VAL A 527 -9.59 -0.12 13.27
C VAL A 527 -8.97 0.03 14.65
N ILE A 528 -8.95 -1.04 15.41
CA ILE A 528 -8.47 -1.07 16.79
C ILE A 528 -7.46 -2.20 16.93
N LEU A 529 -6.28 -1.88 17.40
CA LEU A 529 -5.25 -2.82 17.82
C LEU A 529 -5.19 -2.81 19.35
N ASN A 530 -5.47 -3.95 19.99
CA ASN A 530 -5.33 -4.16 21.42
C ASN A 530 -4.12 -5.07 21.65
N ARG A 531 -3.09 -4.54 22.36
CA ARG A 531 -1.79 -5.20 22.59
C ARG A 531 -1.66 -5.78 23.99
#